data_fc492bde506348f8289963f9248a0b34
#
_entry.id   fc492bde506348f8289963f9248a0b34
#
_cell.length_a   1.000
_cell.length_b   1.000
_cell.length_c   1.000
_cell.angle_alpha   90.00
_cell.angle_beta   90.00
_cell.angle_gamma   90.00
#
_symmetry.space_group_name_H-M   'P 1'
#
loop_
_entity.id
_entity.type
_entity.pdbx_description
1 polymer ?
#
loop_
_entity_poly.entity_id
_entity_poly.type
_entity_poly.pdbx_seq_one_letter_code
_entity_poly.pdbx_strand_id
1 'polypeptide(L)'
;MIDCDVHNSWTSAEVLLPYLEPAFREYLDRGEVPGPRGAFPHAHRPWLHPEGFMRYDAIPPSGVTPGADLTFMQEQLLDRYDMDYAILTGDEGIEVSTLANPYYAQALASAYNDWMVENWLEADERLRGSLIVAPQSPELAAAEIRRLGGHPGIVQVLVSSGSQRPYGDPFFHPIWEACAEFDLPLAAHLGGQGGVNTNPIACGPTTFFWETHALLCETGMAHLGSTIAHGVFEKWPNTRLILVECGVAWVPAVLWRLDEDYRALRKETPWLRRLPSEYAREPVRMTPQPLEQ
;
A
#
# COMPACT_ATOMS: atom_id res chain seq x y z
N MET A 1 9.21 -16.06 -13.40
CA MET A 1 9.56 -14.72 -12.80
C MET A 1 8.39 -14.26 -11.94
N ILE A 2 8.64 -13.45 -10.88
CA ILE A 2 7.56 -12.89 -10.04
C ILE A 2 7.73 -11.37 -10.04
N ASP A 3 6.65 -10.64 -10.38
CA ASP A 3 6.58 -9.19 -10.20
C ASP A 3 5.73 -8.91 -8.95
N CYS A 4 6.29 -8.17 -8.00
CA CYS A 4 5.66 -7.94 -6.70
C CYS A 4 4.96 -6.58 -6.60
N ASP A 5 4.85 -5.84 -7.71
CA ASP A 5 4.31 -4.48 -7.70
C ASP A 5 3.68 -4.14 -9.07
N VAL A 6 2.47 -4.62 -9.29
CA VAL A 6 1.73 -4.45 -10.53
C VAL A 6 0.45 -3.66 -10.28
N HIS A 7 0.38 -2.48 -10.85
CA HIS A 7 -0.76 -1.59 -10.68
C HIS A 7 -1.91 -1.96 -11.62
N ASN A 8 -2.96 -2.56 -11.08
CA ASN A 8 -4.22 -2.71 -11.76
C ASN A 8 -5.15 -1.53 -11.44
N SER A 9 -5.93 -1.10 -12.40
CA SER A 9 -6.79 0.07 -12.32
C SER A 9 -8.15 -0.18 -12.99
N TRP A 10 -8.96 0.84 -13.11
CA TRP A 10 -10.26 0.85 -13.79
C TRP A 10 -10.41 2.09 -14.68
N THR A 11 -11.33 2.02 -15.64
CA THR A 11 -11.66 3.16 -16.50
C THR A 11 -12.62 4.16 -15.84
N SER A 12 -13.47 3.67 -14.95
CA SER A 12 -14.45 4.46 -14.22
C SER A 12 -14.69 3.84 -12.84
N ALA A 13 -14.86 4.68 -11.83
CA ALA A 13 -15.25 4.28 -10.48
C ALA A 13 -16.61 3.56 -10.43
N GLU A 14 -17.43 3.69 -11.45
CA GLU A 14 -18.72 3.00 -11.56
C GLU A 14 -18.60 1.48 -11.50
N VAL A 15 -17.42 0.93 -11.82
CA VAL A 15 -17.16 -0.52 -11.68
C VAL A 15 -17.28 -1.01 -10.23
N LEU A 16 -17.14 -0.11 -9.26
CA LEU A 16 -17.27 -0.43 -7.83
C LEU A 16 -18.71 -0.35 -7.32
N LEU A 17 -19.63 0.27 -8.07
CA LEU A 17 -21.04 0.43 -7.65
C LEU A 17 -21.74 -0.88 -7.26
N PRO A 18 -21.54 -2.02 -7.97
CA PRO A 18 -22.16 -3.28 -7.60
C PRO A 18 -21.73 -3.80 -6.23
N TYR A 19 -20.52 -3.46 -5.80
CA TYR A 19 -19.87 -3.96 -4.57
C TYR A 19 -20.10 -3.04 -3.36
N LEU A 20 -20.61 -1.81 -3.58
CA LEU A 20 -20.86 -0.86 -2.51
C LEU A 20 -22.24 -1.09 -1.86
N GLU A 21 -22.30 -0.91 -0.55
CA GLU A 21 -23.57 -0.81 0.18
C GLU A 21 -24.44 0.34 -0.36
N PRO A 22 -25.78 0.21 -0.34
CA PRO A 22 -26.69 1.22 -0.91
C PRO A 22 -26.40 2.65 -0.45
N ALA A 23 -26.12 2.87 0.83
CA ALA A 23 -25.85 4.19 1.38
C ALA A 23 -24.61 4.84 0.74
N PHE A 24 -23.53 4.08 0.55
CA PHE A 24 -22.29 4.56 -0.07
C PHE A 24 -22.38 4.60 -1.60
N ARG A 25 -23.22 3.75 -2.20
CA ARG A 25 -23.54 3.82 -3.63
C ARG A 25 -24.20 5.15 -4.00
N GLU A 26 -25.15 5.61 -3.19
CA GLU A 26 -25.75 6.92 -3.39
C GLU A 26 -24.74 8.07 -3.25
N TYR A 27 -23.77 7.93 -2.36
CA TYR A 27 -22.66 8.87 -2.20
C TYR A 27 -21.83 8.99 -3.48
N LEU A 28 -21.52 7.86 -4.11
CA LEU A 28 -20.73 7.81 -5.34
C LEU A 28 -21.54 8.34 -6.55
N ASP A 29 -22.80 7.95 -6.66
CA ASP A 29 -23.67 8.22 -7.81
C ASP A 29 -24.09 9.68 -7.92
N ARG A 30 -24.30 10.35 -6.80
CA ARG A 30 -24.74 11.76 -6.79
C ARG A 30 -23.65 12.77 -7.15
N GLY A 31 -22.41 12.33 -7.28
CA GLY A 31 -21.28 13.24 -7.53
C GLY A 31 -21.01 14.21 -6.37
N GLU A 32 -21.73 14.07 -5.25
CA GLU A 32 -21.54 14.87 -4.03
C GLU A 32 -20.26 14.49 -3.30
N VAL A 33 -19.88 13.20 -3.43
CA VAL A 33 -18.54 12.73 -3.07
C VAL A 33 -17.94 12.17 -4.35
N PRO A 34 -16.87 12.76 -4.85
CA PRO A 34 -16.22 12.26 -6.03
C PRO A 34 -15.85 10.78 -5.86
N GLY A 35 -16.10 9.97 -6.87
CA GLY A 35 -15.70 8.56 -6.91
C GLY A 35 -14.18 8.37 -6.71
N PRO A 36 -13.65 7.15 -6.74
CA PRO A 36 -12.25 6.91 -6.40
C PRO A 36 -11.25 7.85 -7.08
N ARG A 37 -11.43 8.25 -8.32
CA ARG A 37 -10.61 9.30 -8.94
C ARG A 37 -10.83 10.69 -8.38
N GLY A 38 -12.00 10.99 -7.90
CA GLY A 38 -12.33 12.28 -7.31
C GLY A 38 -12.34 12.23 -5.79
N ALA A 39 -12.41 11.03 -5.18
CA ALA A 39 -12.20 10.84 -3.76
C ALA A 39 -10.72 11.03 -3.39
N PHE A 40 -9.84 10.76 -4.34
CA PHE A 40 -8.42 11.04 -4.19
C PHE A 40 -8.20 12.50 -4.55
N PRO A 41 -7.91 13.34 -3.59
CA PRO A 41 -7.80 14.76 -3.87
C PRO A 41 -6.63 15.00 -4.81
N HIS A 42 -6.89 15.04 -6.11
CA HIS A 42 -5.94 15.50 -7.11
C HIS A 42 -5.37 16.89 -6.74
N ALA A 43 -6.09 17.63 -5.89
CA ALA A 43 -5.61 18.85 -5.29
C ALA A 43 -4.33 18.67 -4.47
N HIS A 44 -4.03 17.46 -3.99
CA HIS A 44 -2.79 17.15 -3.28
C HIS A 44 -1.69 16.61 -4.21
N ARG A 45 -1.96 16.50 -5.51
CA ARG A 45 -0.98 16.18 -6.53
C ARG A 45 -0.81 17.35 -7.52
N PRO A 46 -0.56 18.60 -7.04
CA PRO A 46 -0.42 19.78 -7.93
C PRO A 46 0.81 19.71 -8.83
N TRP A 47 1.71 18.76 -8.56
CA TRP A 47 2.91 18.45 -9.32
C TRP A 47 2.71 17.35 -10.36
N LEU A 48 1.52 16.76 -10.48
CA LEU A 48 1.30 15.79 -11.53
C LEU A 48 1.57 16.42 -12.88
N HIS A 49 2.49 15.82 -13.60
CA HIS A 49 2.79 16.20 -14.96
C HIS A 49 1.49 16.13 -15.78
N PRO A 50 1.22 17.08 -16.68
CA PRO A 50 0.00 17.08 -17.49
C PRO A 50 -0.25 15.79 -18.27
N GLU A 51 0.84 15.08 -18.62
CA GLU A 51 0.80 13.79 -19.33
C GLU A 51 0.79 12.59 -18.38
N GLY A 52 0.72 12.82 -17.03
CA GLY A 52 0.85 11.78 -16.02
C GLY A 52 2.29 11.32 -15.81
N PHE A 53 2.46 10.26 -15.03
CA PHE A 53 3.76 9.65 -14.73
C PHE A 53 3.82 8.17 -15.14
N MET A 54 2.81 7.68 -15.85
CA MET A 54 2.78 6.33 -16.39
C MET A 54 3.72 6.19 -17.59
N ARG A 55 4.29 5.01 -17.76
CA ARG A 55 5.10 4.69 -18.93
C ARG A 55 4.23 4.72 -20.18
N TYR A 56 4.75 5.22 -21.29
CA TYR A 56 4.02 5.26 -22.58
C TYR A 56 3.63 3.86 -23.07
N ASP A 57 4.46 2.85 -22.84
CA ASP A 57 4.20 1.48 -23.24
C ASP A 57 3.19 0.75 -22.33
N ALA A 58 2.78 1.35 -21.22
CA ALA A 58 1.69 0.87 -20.37
C ALA A 58 0.30 1.33 -20.84
N ILE A 59 0.24 2.26 -21.80
CA ILE A 59 -1.04 2.73 -22.39
C ILE A 59 -1.54 1.68 -23.37
N PRO A 60 -2.70 1.04 -23.10
CA PRO A 60 -3.23 0.03 -24.01
C PRO A 60 -3.69 0.64 -25.34
N PRO A 61 -3.67 -0.11 -26.45
CA PRO A 61 -4.14 0.36 -27.76
C PRO A 61 -5.59 0.86 -27.76
N SER A 62 -6.40 0.37 -26.83
CA SER A 62 -7.78 0.84 -26.61
C SER A 62 -7.86 2.27 -26.07
N GLY A 63 -6.76 2.85 -25.58
CA GLY A 63 -6.70 4.19 -25.00
C GLY A 63 -7.34 4.31 -23.60
N VAL A 64 -7.69 3.20 -22.96
CA VAL A 64 -8.16 3.21 -21.57
C VAL A 64 -7.02 3.48 -20.59
N THR A 65 -7.36 3.68 -19.33
CA THR A 65 -6.36 3.91 -18.26
C THR A 65 -5.33 2.78 -18.24
N PRO A 66 -4.01 3.08 -18.16
CA PRO A 66 -3.00 2.08 -17.92
C PRO A 66 -3.35 1.21 -16.71
N GLY A 67 -3.16 -0.11 -16.83
CA GLY A 67 -3.55 -1.06 -15.78
C GLY A 67 -5.03 -1.44 -15.75
N ALA A 68 -5.90 -0.83 -16.59
CA ALA A 68 -7.33 -1.14 -16.61
C ALA A 68 -7.74 -2.20 -17.65
N ASP A 69 -6.80 -2.65 -18.47
CA ASP A 69 -7.03 -3.64 -19.55
C ASP A 69 -6.28 -4.94 -19.20
N LEU A 70 -7.02 -5.93 -18.68
CA LEU A 70 -6.44 -7.22 -18.28
C LEU A 70 -5.81 -7.94 -19.49
N THR A 71 -6.45 -7.94 -20.65
CA THR A 71 -5.91 -8.61 -21.84
C THR A 71 -4.58 -7.99 -22.24
N PHE A 72 -4.49 -6.66 -22.22
CA PHE A 72 -3.24 -5.98 -22.52
C PHE A 72 -2.17 -6.26 -21.45
N MET A 73 -2.53 -6.34 -20.17
CA MET A 73 -1.59 -6.73 -19.10
C MET A 73 -1.08 -8.17 -19.28
N GLN A 74 -1.95 -9.09 -19.68
CA GLN A 74 -1.54 -10.46 -20.02
C GLN A 74 -0.50 -10.45 -21.13
N GLU A 75 -0.78 -9.80 -22.26
CA GLU A 75 0.11 -9.74 -23.42
C GLU A 75 1.43 -9.00 -23.13
N GLN A 76 1.32 -7.81 -22.52
CA GLN A 76 2.45 -6.90 -22.32
C GLN A 76 3.39 -7.35 -21.19
N LEU A 77 2.85 -7.95 -20.13
CA LEU A 77 3.60 -8.30 -18.93
C LEU A 77 3.67 -9.81 -18.72
N LEU A 78 2.53 -10.48 -18.51
CA LEU A 78 2.52 -11.86 -18.04
C LEU A 78 3.10 -12.82 -19.06
N ASP A 79 2.68 -12.73 -20.32
CA ASP A 79 3.14 -13.61 -21.38
C ASP A 79 4.52 -13.20 -21.90
N ARG A 80 4.72 -11.89 -22.08
CA ARG A 80 5.97 -11.36 -22.63
C ARG A 80 7.19 -11.73 -21.79
N TYR A 81 7.06 -11.75 -20.46
CA TYR A 81 8.16 -12.02 -19.54
C TYR A 81 8.07 -13.39 -18.87
N ASP A 82 7.17 -14.25 -19.33
CA ASP A 82 6.95 -15.59 -18.76
C ASP A 82 6.81 -15.53 -17.23
N MET A 83 5.84 -14.73 -16.77
CA MET A 83 5.60 -14.50 -15.35
C MET A 83 4.94 -15.71 -14.71
N ASP A 84 5.52 -16.20 -13.61
CA ASP A 84 4.89 -17.19 -12.76
C ASP A 84 3.77 -16.55 -11.94
N TYR A 85 4.05 -15.36 -11.39
CA TYR A 85 3.10 -14.58 -10.60
C TYR A 85 3.29 -13.08 -10.79
N ALA A 86 2.20 -12.32 -10.70
CA ALA A 86 2.16 -10.87 -10.59
C ALA A 86 1.27 -10.47 -9.41
N ILE A 87 1.81 -9.67 -8.48
CA ILE A 87 1.07 -9.21 -7.30
C ILE A 87 0.45 -7.85 -7.62
N LEU A 88 -0.87 -7.81 -7.62
CA LEU A 88 -1.64 -6.60 -7.87
C LEU A 88 -1.63 -5.69 -6.63
N THR A 89 -1.14 -4.48 -6.79
CA THR A 89 -1.06 -3.47 -5.72
C THR A 89 -2.13 -2.38 -5.85
N GLY A 90 -2.90 -2.39 -6.95
CA GLY A 90 -3.85 -1.33 -7.25
C GLY A 90 -3.14 -0.04 -7.65
N ASP A 91 -3.92 0.97 -7.96
CA ASP A 91 -3.44 2.33 -8.18
C ASP A 91 -4.25 3.28 -7.29
N GLU A 92 -5.46 3.62 -7.71
CA GLU A 92 -6.32 4.51 -6.93
C GLU A 92 -6.74 3.92 -5.56
N GLY A 93 -6.81 2.58 -5.45
CA GLY A 93 -7.20 1.90 -4.21
C GLY A 93 -6.28 2.20 -3.02
N ILE A 94 -4.99 2.43 -3.25
CA ILE A 94 -4.01 2.75 -2.20
C ILE A 94 -4.36 4.04 -1.47
N GLU A 95 -4.99 4.98 -2.16
CA GLU A 95 -5.30 6.32 -1.66
C GLU A 95 -6.50 6.36 -0.69
N VAL A 96 -7.17 5.25 -0.40
CA VAL A 96 -8.28 5.22 0.57
C VAL A 96 -7.89 5.76 1.94
N SER A 97 -6.60 5.66 2.30
CA SER A 97 -6.03 6.22 3.53
C SER A 97 -6.16 7.75 3.64
N THR A 98 -6.31 8.44 2.52
CA THR A 98 -6.42 9.91 2.47
C THR A 98 -7.82 10.42 2.77
N LEU A 99 -8.84 9.56 2.75
CA LEU A 99 -10.23 9.94 2.95
C LEU A 99 -10.52 10.25 4.42
N ALA A 100 -11.20 11.38 4.65
CA ALA A 100 -11.54 11.82 6.01
C ALA A 100 -12.58 10.91 6.70
N ASN A 101 -13.52 10.35 5.93
CA ASN A 101 -14.55 9.47 6.46
C ASN A 101 -14.05 8.00 6.45
N PRO A 102 -13.71 7.42 7.62
CA PRO A 102 -13.15 6.07 7.69
C PRO A 102 -14.15 4.98 7.28
N TYR A 103 -15.44 5.21 7.46
CA TYR A 103 -16.47 4.24 7.04
C TYR A 103 -16.58 4.17 5.52
N TYR A 104 -16.58 5.34 4.87
CA TYR A 104 -16.58 5.40 3.41
C TYR A 104 -15.26 4.87 2.82
N ALA A 105 -14.13 5.21 3.42
CA ALA A 105 -12.83 4.70 3.03
C ALA A 105 -12.79 3.17 3.07
N GLN A 106 -13.28 2.56 4.15
CA GLN A 106 -13.33 1.10 4.27
C GLN A 106 -14.34 0.48 3.31
N ALA A 107 -15.49 1.10 3.08
CA ALA A 107 -16.47 0.61 2.10
C ALA A 107 -15.88 0.58 0.68
N LEU A 108 -15.13 1.63 0.30
CA LEU A 108 -14.41 1.66 -0.98
C LEU A 108 -13.31 0.60 -1.05
N ALA A 109 -12.54 0.41 0.03
CA ALA A 109 -11.52 -0.64 0.10
C ALA A 109 -12.14 -2.02 -0.10
N SER A 110 -13.24 -2.32 0.61
CA SER A 110 -13.94 -3.60 0.49
C SER A 110 -14.51 -3.81 -0.91
N ALA A 111 -15.12 -2.76 -1.50
CA ALA A 111 -15.64 -2.82 -2.87
C ALA A 111 -14.52 -3.07 -3.90
N TYR A 112 -13.36 -2.41 -3.73
CA TYR A 112 -12.19 -2.68 -4.56
C TYR A 112 -11.71 -4.13 -4.42
N ASN A 113 -11.61 -4.63 -3.19
CA ASN A 113 -11.14 -5.99 -2.93
C ASN A 113 -12.04 -7.04 -3.60
N ASP A 114 -13.36 -6.89 -3.47
CA ASP A 114 -14.32 -7.79 -4.09
C ASP A 114 -14.27 -7.71 -5.62
N TRP A 115 -14.20 -6.49 -6.18
CA TRP A 115 -14.01 -6.26 -7.61
C TRP A 115 -12.70 -6.87 -8.14
N MET A 116 -11.60 -6.71 -7.41
CA MET A 116 -10.30 -7.27 -7.79
C MET A 116 -10.35 -8.81 -7.80
N VAL A 117 -10.94 -9.42 -6.79
CA VAL A 117 -11.08 -10.89 -6.74
C VAL A 117 -11.85 -11.38 -7.95
N GLU A 118 -13.04 -10.83 -8.20
CA GLU A 118 -13.95 -11.29 -9.25
C GLU A 118 -13.41 -11.02 -10.66
N ASN A 119 -12.80 -9.85 -10.90
CA ASN A 119 -12.46 -9.43 -12.26
C ASN A 119 -10.99 -9.65 -12.63
N TRP A 120 -10.11 -9.89 -11.66
CA TRP A 120 -8.69 -10.08 -11.91
C TRP A 120 -8.20 -11.45 -11.44
N LEU A 121 -8.38 -11.79 -10.16
CA LEU A 121 -7.81 -13.01 -9.61
C LEU A 121 -8.47 -14.27 -10.15
N GLU A 122 -9.78 -14.24 -10.44
CA GLU A 122 -10.49 -15.36 -11.05
C GLU A 122 -10.24 -15.49 -12.56
N ALA A 123 -9.73 -14.42 -13.19
CA ALA A 123 -9.52 -14.39 -14.64
C ALA A 123 -8.16 -14.94 -15.07
N ASP A 124 -7.12 -14.88 -14.22
CA ASP A 124 -5.78 -15.42 -14.52
C ASP A 124 -5.12 -15.96 -13.25
N GLU A 125 -4.79 -17.25 -13.25
CA GLU A 125 -4.18 -17.94 -12.10
C GLU A 125 -2.78 -17.45 -11.71
N ARG A 126 -2.14 -16.65 -12.55
CA ARG A 126 -0.84 -16.02 -12.26
C ARG A 126 -0.99 -14.74 -11.42
N LEU A 127 -2.19 -14.18 -11.32
CA LEU A 127 -2.45 -12.98 -10.54
C LEU A 127 -2.62 -13.30 -9.06
N ARG A 128 -2.07 -12.43 -8.24
CA ARG A 128 -2.25 -12.41 -6.78
C ARG A 128 -2.65 -11.01 -6.36
N GLY A 129 -3.49 -10.91 -5.35
CA GLY A 129 -4.04 -9.65 -4.88
C GLY A 129 -3.43 -9.18 -3.58
N SER A 130 -3.33 -7.86 -3.47
CA SER A 130 -3.11 -7.17 -2.21
C SER A 130 -4.45 -6.74 -1.63
N LEU A 131 -4.75 -7.15 -0.41
CA LEU A 131 -5.96 -6.76 0.31
C LEU A 131 -5.81 -5.32 0.80
N ILE A 132 -6.48 -4.38 0.14
CA ILE A 132 -6.44 -2.96 0.54
C ILE A 132 -7.35 -2.73 1.73
N VAL A 133 -6.87 -1.98 2.71
CA VAL A 133 -7.63 -1.60 3.91
C VAL A 133 -7.50 -0.12 4.22
N ALA A 134 -8.47 0.44 4.95
CA ALA A 134 -8.47 1.84 5.39
C ALA A 134 -7.80 1.97 6.77
N PRO A 135 -6.48 2.30 6.86
CA PRO A 135 -5.73 2.26 8.11
C PRO A 135 -6.16 3.33 9.12
N GLN A 136 -6.88 4.36 8.71
CA GLN A 136 -7.42 5.38 9.61
C GLN A 136 -8.48 4.84 10.59
N SER A 137 -8.98 3.61 10.37
CA SER A 137 -9.80 2.85 11.34
C SER A 137 -9.27 1.41 11.44
N PRO A 138 -8.29 1.16 12.33
CA PRO A 138 -7.64 -0.15 12.43
C PRO A 138 -8.59 -1.32 12.73
N GLU A 139 -9.67 -1.07 13.45
CA GLU A 139 -10.68 -2.08 13.76
C GLU A 139 -11.48 -2.49 12.52
N LEU A 140 -11.88 -1.51 11.68
CA LEU A 140 -12.55 -1.81 10.41
C LEU A 140 -11.60 -2.50 9.43
N ALA A 141 -10.34 -2.03 9.38
CA ALA A 141 -9.30 -2.68 8.58
C ALA A 141 -9.06 -4.14 9.01
N ALA A 142 -8.98 -4.39 10.32
CA ALA A 142 -8.83 -5.75 10.85
C ALA A 142 -10.04 -6.65 10.54
N ALA A 143 -11.26 -6.08 10.57
CA ALA A 143 -12.46 -6.80 10.19
C ALA A 143 -12.44 -7.21 8.70
N GLU A 144 -11.95 -6.34 7.83
CA GLU A 144 -11.79 -6.63 6.41
C GLU A 144 -10.72 -7.70 6.16
N ILE A 145 -9.60 -7.65 6.87
CA ILE A 145 -8.57 -8.68 6.79
C ILE A 145 -9.16 -10.04 7.20
N ARG A 146 -9.96 -10.10 8.27
CA ARG A 146 -10.63 -11.33 8.69
C ARG A 146 -11.68 -11.81 7.69
N ARG A 147 -12.34 -10.88 6.98
CA ARG A 147 -13.33 -11.21 5.96
C ARG A 147 -12.72 -11.93 4.75
N LEU A 148 -11.58 -11.43 4.26
CA LEU A 148 -11.05 -11.85 2.97
C LEU A 148 -9.62 -12.42 3.03
N GLY A 149 -8.92 -12.31 4.15
CA GLY A 149 -7.52 -12.74 4.29
C GLY A 149 -7.29 -14.24 4.11
N GLY A 150 -8.34 -15.08 4.21
CA GLY A 150 -8.26 -16.52 3.90
C GLY A 150 -8.43 -16.85 2.42
N HIS A 151 -8.64 -15.88 1.54
CA HIS A 151 -8.78 -16.12 0.11
C HIS A 151 -7.43 -16.53 -0.51
N PRO A 152 -7.35 -17.64 -1.28
CA PRO A 152 -6.07 -18.18 -1.76
C PRO A 152 -5.31 -17.28 -2.74
N GLY A 153 -6.00 -16.35 -3.40
CA GLY A 153 -5.40 -15.36 -4.27
C GLY A 153 -4.85 -14.12 -3.54
N ILE A 154 -5.19 -13.91 -2.26
CA ILE A 154 -4.67 -12.80 -1.45
C ILE A 154 -3.34 -13.20 -0.80
N VAL A 155 -2.30 -12.38 -0.98
CA VAL A 155 -0.95 -12.70 -0.51
C VAL A 155 -0.34 -11.66 0.41
N GLN A 156 -0.96 -10.50 0.54
CA GLN A 156 -0.55 -9.43 1.46
C GLN A 156 -1.71 -8.50 1.80
N VAL A 157 -1.58 -7.77 2.90
CA VAL A 157 -2.42 -6.62 3.22
C VAL A 157 -1.71 -5.36 2.79
N LEU A 158 -2.39 -4.45 2.09
CA LEU A 158 -1.79 -3.24 1.52
C LEU A 158 -2.38 -1.98 2.16
N VAL A 159 -1.47 -1.10 2.54
CA VAL A 159 -1.76 0.24 3.02
C VAL A 159 -0.87 1.27 2.32
N SER A 160 -1.31 2.52 2.24
CA SER A 160 -0.45 3.62 1.80
C SER A 160 0.68 3.87 2.80
N SER A 161 1.87 4.21 2.33
CA SER A 161 2.96 4.65 3.22
C SER A 161 2.71 6.04 3.82
N GLY A 162 1.85 6.83 3.21
CA GLY A 162 1.31 8.05 3.83
C GLY A 162 0.36 7.70 4.97
N SER A 163 0.67 8.16 6.18
CA SER A 163 -0.13 7.93 7.38
C SER A 163 0.07 9.05 8.39
N GLN A 164 -0.83 9.17 9.38
CA GLN A 164 -0.65 10.13 10.48
C GLN A 164 0.39 9.69 11.50
N ARG A 165 0.65 8.39 11.58
CA ARG A 165 1.59 7.75 12.50
C ARG A 165 2.32 6.63 11.78
N PRO A 166 3.57 6.33 12.14
CA PRO A 166 4.24 5.14 11.61
C PRO A 166 3.51 3.85 12.02
N TYR A 167 3.48 2.86 11.15
CA TYR A 167 2.69 1.63 11.34
C TYR A 167 3.13 0.73 12.50
N GLY A 168 4.25 1.00 13.16
CA GLY A 168 4.59 0.35 14.43
C GLY A 168 3.79 0.85 15.63
N ASP A 169 3.18 2.05 15.55
CA ASP A 169 2.38 2.64 16.64
C ASP A 169 1.28 1.67 17.09
N PRO A 170 1.05 1.53 18.44
CA PRO A 170 0.00 0.66 18.97
C PRO A 170 -1.41 0.91 18.42
N PHE A 171 -1.67 2.09 17.87
CA PHE A 171 -2.91 2.37 17.16
C PHE A 171 -3.20 1.36 16.04
N PHE A 172 -2.17 0.87 15.35
CA PHE A 172 -2.29 -0.08 14.26
C PHE A 172 -2.19 -1.56 14.67
N HIS A 173 -2.09 -1.84 15.97
CA HIS A 173 -2.00 -3.22 16.47
C HIS A 173 -3.13 -4.13 16.00
N PRO A 174 -4.41 -3.68 15.88
CA PRO A 174 -5.48 -4.52 15.34
C PRO A 174 -5.19 -5.03 13.92
N ILE A 175 -4.55 -4.22 13.07
CA ILE A 175 -4.14 -4.63 11.72
C ILE A 175 -3.06 -5.70 11.78
N TRP A 176 -2.02 -5.50 12.61
CA TRP A 176 -0.93 -6.47 12.77
C TRP A 176 -1.41 -7.82 13.31
N GLU A 177 -2.34 -7.78 14.27
CA GLU A 177 -2.95 -8.98 14.83
C GLU A 177 -3.71 -9.76 13.74
N ALA A 178 -4.55 -9.09 12.96
CA ALA A 178 -5.29 -9.71 11.87
C ALA A 178 -4.35 -10.23 10.76
N CYS A 179 -3.29 -9.51 10.42
CA CYS A 179 -2.26 -10.00 9.51
C CYS A 179 -1.61 -11.30 10.02
N ALA A 180 -1.29 -11.36 11.31
CA ALA A 180 -0.69 -12.54 11.92
C ALA A 180 -1.63 -13.75 11.97
N GLU A 181 -2.95 -13.54 12.12
CA GLU A 181 -3.97 -14.59 12.10
C GLU A 181 -3.99 -15.37 10.77
N PHE A 182 -3.71 -14.68 9.65
CA PHE A 182 -3.73 -15.26 8.29
C PHE A 182 -2.35 -15.46 7.68
N ASP A 183 -1.27 -15.24 8.44
CA ASP A 183 0.12 -15.26 7.95
C ASP A 183 0.35 -14.31 6.76
N LEU A 184 -0.37 -13.20 6.69
CA LEU A 184 -0.23 -12.18 5.66
C LEU A 184 0.78 -11.11 6.10
N PRO A 185 1.72 -10.71 5.23
CA PRO A 185 2.54 -9.52 5.47
C PRO A 185 1.71 -8.24 5.39
N LEU A 186 2.10 -7.22 6.15
CA LEU A 186 1.65 -5.85 5.93
C LEU A 186 2.58 -5.17 4.94
N ALA A 187 2.04 -4.76 3.79
CA ALA A 187 2.75 -4.02 2.76
C ALA A 187 2.40 -2.53 2.84
N ALA A 188 3.39 -1.67 2.99
CA ALA A 188 3.24 -0.23 2.93
C ALA A 188 3.75 0.28 1.58
N HIS A 189 2.83 0.65 0.71
CA HIS A 189 3.12 1.13 -0.64
C HIS A 189 3.30 2.66 -0.63
N LEU A 190 4.31 3.13 -1.34
CA LEU A 190 4.54 4.55 -1.57
C LEU A 190 3.26 5.23 -2.08
N GLY A 191 2.89 6.38 -1.49
CA GLY A 191 1.69 7.13 -1.87
C GLY A 191 0.92 7.69 -0.67
N GLY A 192 -0.09 8.50 -0.95
CA GLY A 192 -1.03 9.03 0.05
C GLY A 192 -0.51 10.13 0.96
N GLN A 193 0.71 10.63 0.76
CA GLN A 193 1.27 11.70 1.59
C GLN A 193 0.54 13.03 1.35
N GLY A 194 0.32 13.79 2.44
CA GLY A 194 -0.29 15.11 2.39
C GLY A 194 -1.82 15.11 2.23
N GLY A 195 -2.46 13.96 2.36
CA GLY A 195 -3.93 13.85 2.46
C GLY A 195 -4.45 14.30 3.83
N VAL A 196 -5.77 14.25 4.01
CA VAL A 196 -6.44 14.69 5.25
C VAL A 196 -5.99 13.88 6.48
N ASN A 197 -5.80 12.58 6.29
CA ASN A 197 -5.41 11.63 7.34
C ASN A 197 -3.95 11.19 7.23
N THR A 198 -3.13 11.93 6.49
CA THR A 198 -1.74 11.55 6.23
C THR A 198 -0.83 12.76 6.36
N ASN A 199 0.40 12.54 6.81
CA ASN A 199 1.39 13.60 6.90
C ASN A 199 2.07 13.83 5.54
N PRO A 200 2.49 15.07 5.25
CA PRO A 200 3.42 15.31 4.15
C PRO A 200 4.79 14.67 4.46
N ILE A 201 5.71 14.71 3.50
CA ILE A 201 7.12 14.42 3.78
C ILE A 201 7.67 15.38 4.85
N ALA A 202 8.76 14.99 5.54
CA ALA A 202 9.22 15.66 6.76
C ALA A 202 9.43 17.17 6.63
N CYS A 203 9.86 17.65 5.46
CA CYS A 203 10.09 19.08 5.21
C CYS A 203 8.92 19.82 4.55
N GLY A 204 7.77 19.14 4.40
CA GLY A 204 6.60 19.67 3.71
C GLY A 204 6.62 19.41 2.20
N PRO A 205 5.66 20.00 1.45
CA PRO A 205 5.50 19.74 0.02
C PRO A 205 6.70 20.25 -0.79
N THR A 206 7.15 19.45 -1.74
CA THR A 206 8.17 19.81 -2.72
C THR A 206 7.58 20.56 -3.91
N THR A 207 8.43 21.06 -4.79
CA THR A 207 8.01 21.80 -5.99
C THR A 207 7.81 20.87 -7.19
N PHE A 208 8.66 19.87 -7.34
CA PHE A 208 8.67 19.00 -8.51
C PHE A 208 8.31 17.57 -8.14
N PHE A 209 7.62 16.88 -9.05
CA PHE A 209 7.21 15.47 -8.82
C PHE A 209 8.42 14.55 -8.55
N TRP A 210 9.49 14.64 -9.36
CA TRP A 210 10.68 13.80 -9.16
C TRP A 210 11.38 14.04 -7.81
N GLU A 211 11.28 15.25 -7.28
CA GLU A 211 11.75 15.62 -5.95
C GLU A 211 10.95 14.90 -4.86
N THR A 212 9.61 14.98 -4.95
CA THR A 212 8.70 14.25 -4.07
C THR A 212 8.97 12.74 -4.14
N HIS A 213 8.95 12.18 -5.33
CA HIS A 213 9.08 10.74 -5.55
C HIS A 213 10.39 10.18 -4.97
N ALA A 214 11.50 10.89 -5.17
CA ALA A 214 12.80 10.51 -4.62
C ALA A 214 12.86 10.56 -3.09
N LEU A 215 12.08 11.45 -2.45
CA LEU A 215 12.10 11.65 -1.01
C LEU A 215 11.05 10.81 -0.26
N LEU A 216 10.12 10.18 -0.96
CA LEU A 216 9.09 9.34 -0.32
C LEU A 216 9.66 8.11 0.42
N CYS A 217 10.91 7.74 0.15
CA CYS A 217 11.62 6.70 0.92
C CYS A 217 11.71 7.00 2.42
N GLU A 218 11.62 8.28 2.85
CA GLU A 218 11.65 8.64 4.27
C GLU A 218 10.46 8.06 5.06
N THR A 219 9.30 7.83 4.41
CA THR A 219 8.17 7.16 5.04
C THR A 219 8.51 5.70 5.34
N GLY A 220 9.18 5.03 4.40
CA GLY A 220 9.70 3.66 4.62
C GLY A 220 10.68 3.59 5.79
N MET A 221 11.58 4.58 5.92
CA MET A 221 12.51 4.68 7.07
C MET A 221 11.73 4.79 8.38
N ALA A 222 10.71 5.65 8.42
CA ALA A 222 9.89 5.86 9.61
C ALA A 222 9.09 4.59 9.99
N HIS A 223 8.48 3.92 9.01
CA HIS A 223 7.74 2.68 9.25
C HIS A 223 8.66 1.55 9.74
N LEU A 224 9.82 1.37 9.13
CA LEU A 224 10.80 0.37 9.55
C LEU A 224 11.23 0.59 11.01
N GLY A 225 11.69 1.81 11.32
CA GLY A 225 12.14 2.17 12.67
C GLY A 225 11.05 1.98 13.72
N SER A 226 9.84 2.45 13.42
CA SER A 226 8.68 2.32 14.31
C SER A 226 8.26 0.87 14.54
N THR A 227 8.16 0.06 13.48
CA THR A 227 7.76 -1.35 13.59
C THR A 227 8.72 -2.13 14.49
N ILE A 228 10.02 -1.86 14.39
CA ILE A 228 11.02 -2.45 15.27
C ILE A 228 10.87 -1.90 16.68
N ALA A 229 10.90 -0.58 16.87
CA ALA A 229 10.92 0.06 18.17
C ALA A 229 9.69 -0.28 19.03
N HIS A 230 8.52 -0.37 18.43
CA HIS A 230 7.29 -0.78 19.11
C HIS A 230 7.16 -2.30 19.32
N GLY A 231 8.15 -3.09 18.89
CA GLY A 231 8.21 -4.53 19.16
C GLY A 231 7.17 -5.35 18.41
N VAL A 232 6.73 -4.90 17.22
CA VAL A 232 5.75 -5.65 16.40
C VAL A 232 6.23 -7.07 16.14
N PHE A 233 7.50 -7.24 15.76
CA PHE A 233 8.10 -8.55 15.51
C PHE A 233 8.35 -9.40 16.77
N GLU A 234 8.36 -8.81 17.97
CA GLU A 234 8.35 -9.55 19.23
C GLU A 234 6.95 -10.03 19.60
N LYS A 235 5.93 -9.20 19.32
CA LYS A 235 4.55 -9.48 19.65
C LYS A 235 3.92 -10.48 18.67
N TRP A 236 4.24 -10.35 17.37
CA TRP A 236 3.77 -11.22 16.30
C TRP A 236 4.95 -11.74 15.47
N PRO A 237 5.68 -12.79 15.93
CA PRO A 237 6.94 -13.24 15.31
C PRO A 237 6.79 -13.78 13.88
N ASN A 238 5.59 -14.18 13.48
CA ASN A 238 5.30 -14.68 12.13
C ASN A 238 4.90 -13.57 11.14
N THR A 239 4.76 -12.31 11.62
CA THR A 239 4.39 -11.22 10.72
C THR A 239 5.57 -10.67 9.95
N ARG A 240 5.30 -10.01 8.84
CA ARG A 240 6.29 -9.42 7.94
C ARG A 240 5.88 -8.02 7.54
N LEU A 241 6.87 -7.15 7.32
CA LEU A 241 6.70 -5.83 6.74
C LEU A 241 7.27 -5.82 5.33
N ILE A 242 6.48 -5.38 4.37
CA ILE A 242 6.96 -5.13 3.00
C ILE A 242 6.91 -3.63 2.75
N LEU A 243 8.02 -3.05 2.31
CA LEU A 243 8.09 -1.66 1.87
C LEU A 243 8.09 -1.67 0.34
N VAL A 244 6.97 -1.23 -0.24
CA VAL A 244 6.76 -1.27 -1.68
C VAL A 244 7.10 0.09 -2.27
N GLU A 245 7.97 0.09 -3.28
CA GLU A 245 8.40 1.30 -4.00
C GLU A 245 9.12 2.35 -3.12
N CYS A 246 9.72 1.91 -2.03
CA CYS A 246 10.38 2.81 -1.06
C CYS A 246 11.91 2.91 -1.23
N GLY A 247 12.49 2.36 -2.31
CA GLY A 247 13.94 2.25 -2.48
C GLY A 247 14.61 1.33 -1.46
N VAL A 248 15.91 1.08 -1.58
CA VAL A 248 16.65 0.17 -0.70
C VAL A 248 18.00 0.71 -0.22
N ALA A 249 18.61 1.69 -0.92
CA ALA A 249 19.96 2.18 -0.63
C ALA A 249 20.10 2.81 0.76
N TRP A 250 19.02 3.34 1.31
CA TRP A 250 18.97 3.96 2.63
C TRP A 250 19.01 2.94 3.80
N VAL A 251 18.66 1.69 3.55
CA VAL A 251 18.44 0.66 4.59
C VAL A 251 19.66 0.43 5.48
N PRO A 252 20.88 0.22 4.93
CA PRO A 252 22.06 0.00 5.78
C PRO A 252 22.34 1.21 6.71
N ALA A 253 22.20 2.43 6.18
CA ALA A 253 22.48 3.63 6.94
C ALA A 253 21.50 3.81 8.12
N VAL A 254 20.20 3.58 7.86
CA VAL A 254 19.16 3.66 8.91
C VAL A 254 19.34 2.58 9.96
N LEU A 255 19.60 1.33 9.55
CA LEU A 255 19.79 0.22 10.49
C LEU A 255 21.01 0.41 11.38
N TRP A 256 22.13 0.91 10.84
CA TRP A 256 23.31 1.25 11.63
C TRP A 256 22.99 2.33 12.66
N ARG A 257 22.26 3.35 12.26
CA ARG A 257 21.86 4.43 13.16
C ARG A 257 20.96 3.91 14.27
N LEU A 258 19.96 3.11 13.93
CA LEU A 258 19.05 2.50 14.91
C LEU A 258 19.81 1.60 15.89
N ASP A 259 20.80 0.82 15.45
CA ASP A 259 21.63 -0.02 16.32
C ASP A 259 22.43 0.80 17.33
N GLU A 260 23.04 1.91 16.90
CA GLU A 260 23.82 2.78 17.76
C GLU A 260 22.93 3.47 18.82
N ASP A 261 21.80 4.04 18.38
CA ASP A 261 20.87 4.70 19.29
C ASP A 261 20.24 3.69 20.28
N TYR A 262 19.89 2.48 19.81
CA TYR A 262 19.39 1.41 20.68
C TYR A 262 20.41 1.00 21.78
N ARG A 263 21.69 0.86 21.44
CA ARG A 263 22.73 0.53 22.44
C ARG A 263 22.77 1.54 23.57
N ALA A 264 22.57 2.81 23.25
CA ALA A 264 22.58 3.90 24.23
C ALA A 264 21.25 4.01 25.01
N LEU A 265 20.13 3.81 24.34
CA LEU A 265 18.78 4.14 24.82
C LEU A 265 17.87 2.92 25.04
N ARG A 266 18.41 1.70 25.03
CA ARG A 266 17.62 0.45 25.09
C ARG A 266 16.62 0.35 26.26
N LYS A 267 16.78 1.18 27.29
CA LYS A 267 15.85 1.22 28.43
C LYS A 267 14.49 1.80 28.05
N GLU A 268 14.40 2.54 26.96
CA GLU A 268 13.13 3.07 26.43
C GLU A 268 12.26 1.98 25.82
N THR A 269 12.89 0.90 25.30
CA THR A 269 12.22 -0.21 24.62
C THR A 269 12.58 -1.56 25.27
N PRO A 270 12.20 -1.78 26.55
CA PRO A 270 12.65 -2.94 27.33
C PRO A 270 12.12 -4.29 26.82
N TRP A 271 11.17 -4.27 25.89
CA TRP A 271 10.65 -5.46 25.22
C TRP A 271 11.56 -5.97 24.10
N LEU A 272 12.47 -5.15 23.54
CA LEU A 272 13.39 -5.58 22.50
C LEU A 272 14.55 -6.39 23.09
N ARG A 273 14.90 -7.49 22.45
CA ARG A 273 15.92 -8.45 22.90
C ARG A 273 17.13 -8.52 21.97
N ARG A 274 17.02 -7.97 20.77
CA ARG A 274 18.03 -8.00 19.70
C ARG A 274 18.31 -6.59 19.21
N LEU A 275 19.35 -6.42 18.40
CA LEU A 275 19.60 -5.16 17.71
C LEU A 275 18.52 -4.90 16.66
N PRO A 276 18.16 -3.64 16.38
CA PRO A 276 17.24 -3.28 15.30
C PRO A 276 17.58 -3.94 13.95
N SER A 277 18.85 -3.97 13.57
CA SER A 277 19.29 -4.62 12.33
C SER A 277 19.03 -6.12 12.30
N GLU A 278 19.04 -6.79 13.44
CA GLU A 278 18.74 -8.23 13.55
C GLU A 278 17.25 -8.52 13.37
N TYR A 279 16.37 -7.60 13.81
CA TYR A 279 14.92 -7.71 13.57
C TYR A 279 14.57 -7.53 12.10
N ALA A 280 15.31 -6.70 11.37
CA ALA A 280 14.99 -6.43 9.97
C ALA A 280 15.35 -7.57 8.99
N ARG A 281 16.26 -8.50 9.37
CA ARG A 281 16.84 -9.47 8.43
C ARG A 281 15.84 -10.41 7.76
N GLU A 282 14.90 -10.94 8.52
CA GLU A 282 13.97 -11.98 8.05
C GLU A 282 12.56 -11.44 7.75
N PRO A 283 11.94 -10.63 8.62
CA PRO A 283 10.55 -10.22 8.42
C PRO A 283 10.40 -9.01 7.50
N VAL A 284 11.48 -8.33 7.10
CA VAL A 284 11.38 -7.14 6.24
C VAL A 284 11.75 -7.48 4.80
N ARG A 285 10.92 -7.05 3.86
CA ARG A 285 11.16 -7.16 2.41
C ARG A 285 10.88 -5.81 1.75
N MET A 286 11.44 -5.62 0.57
CA MET A 286 11.31 -4.37 -0.18
C MET A 286 11.23 -4.65 -1.68
N THR A 287 10.45 -3.88 -2.40
CA THR A 287 10.55 -3.80 -3.85
C THR A 287 11.47 -2.63 -4.22
N PRO A 288 12.54 -2.86 -5.01
CA PRO A 288 13.53 -1.84 -5.31
C PRO A 288 13.08 -0.97 -6.49
N GLN A 289 12.07 -0.18 -6.29
CA GLN A 289 11.59 0.82 -7.22
C GLN A 289 11.79 2.22 -6.59
N PRO A 290 12.44 3.19 -7.27
CA PRO A 290 13.22 3.00 -8.49
C PRO A 290 14.44 2.09 -8.26
N LEU A 291 14.91 1.43 -9.33
CA LEU A 291 16.11 0.60 -9.22
C LEU A 291 17.33 1.50 -8.97
N GLU A 292 17.84 1.42 -7.76
CA GLU A 292 19.01 2.19 -7.32
C GLU A 292 20.31 1.50 -7.76
N GLN A 293 21.22 2.25 -8.36
CA GLN A 293 22.52 1.77 -8.90
C GLN A 293 23.63 1.87 -7.87
#